data_38ef5f894dbd655165bfdc14e5b95ec1
#
_entry.id   38ef5f894dbd655165bfdc14e5b95ec1
#
_cell.length_a   1.000
_cell.length_b   1.000
_cell.length_c   1.000
_cell.angle_alpha   90.00
_cell.angle_beta   90.00
_cell.angle_gamma   90.00
#
_symmetry.space_group_name_H-M   'P 1'
#
loop_
_entity.id
_entity.type
_entity.pdbx_description
1 polymer ?
#
loop_
_entity_poly.entity_id
_entity_poly.type
_entity_poly.pdbx_seq_one_letter_code
_entity_poly.pdbx_strand_id
1 'polypeptide(L)'
;MLSFYIFQFLPILLVESFVLWRMKWASLPVSIYDALLMNFASFLGLLLGLGPYITSSTPWGLTLFCTYSFMVEGTVLMLLDRRDPKLVWACALTANLLGCILIAVEVLISSIPGVHLGHFSPN
;
A
#
# COMPACT_ATOMS: atom_id res chain seq x y z
N MET A 1 6.13 -6.15 -15.07
CA MET A 1 5.04 -5.57 -14.26
C MET A 1 4.82 -6.28 -12.92
N LEU A 2 4.63 -7.60 -12.92
CA LEU A 2 4.39 -8.38 -11.67
C LEU A 2 5.56 -8.29 -10.67
N SER A 3 6.81 -8.32 -11.13
CA SER A 3 8.00 -8.19 -10.28
C SER A 3 8.09 -6.85 -9.55
N PHE A 4 7.68 -5.75 -10.18
CA PHE A 4 7.63 -4.44 -9.58
C PHE A 4 6.70 -4.40 -8.37
N TYR A 5 5.50 -4.96 -8.50
CA TYR A 5 4.53 -5.04 -7.40
C TYR A 5 5.02 -5.92 -6.24
N ILE A 6 5.71 -7.02 -6.53
CA ILE A 6 6.25 -7.90 -5.48
C ILE A 6 7.35 -7.19 -4.67
N PHE A 7 8.23 -6.45 -5.33
CA PHE A 7 9.29 -5.72 -4.63
C PHE A 7 8.76 -4.56 -3.76
N GLN A 8 7.68 -3.89 -4.20
CA GLN A 8 7.05 -2.84 -3.39
C GLN A 8 6.16 -3.39 -2.27
N PHE A 9 5.62 -4.58 -2.45
CA PHE A 9 4.70 -5.18 -1.49
C PHE A 9 5.32 -5.35 -0.10
N LEU A 10 6.56 -5.84 0.00
CA LEU A 10 7.20 -6.09 1.28
C LEU A 10 7.48 -4.81 2.09
N PRO A 11 8.08 -3.76 1.53
CA PRO A 11 8.26 -2.49 2.25
C PRO A 11 6.93 -1.88 2.72
N ILE A 12 5.90 -1.89 1.87
CA ILE A 12 4.57 -1.37 2.21
C ILE A 12 3.98 -2.18 3.37
N LEU A 13 4.00 -3.51 3.28
CA LEU A 13 3.51 -4.40 4.33
C LEU A 13 4.20 -4.13 5.68
N LEU A 14 5.52 -3.91 5.68
CA LEU A 14 6.28 -3.61 6.90
C LEU A 14 5.88 -2.26 7.49
N VAL A 15 5.73 -1.23 6.66
CA VAL A 15 5.31 0.10 7.10
C VAL A 15 3.92 0.05 7.70
N GLU A 16 2.97 -0.58 7.03
CA GLU A 16 1.59 -0.68 7.49
C GLU A 16 1.46 -1.50 8.77
N SER A 17 2.15 -2.64 8.85
CA SER A 17 2.20 -3.46 10.06
C SER A 17 2.72 -2.66 11.26
N PHE A 18 3.77 -1.87 11.03
CA PHE A 18 4.36 -1.01 12.04
C PHE A 18 3.39 0.10 12.46
N VAL A 19 2.70 0.74 11.51
CA VAL A 19 1.71 1.78 11.79
C VAL A 19 0.57 1.20 12.63
N LEU A 20 -0.02 0.08 12.21
CA LEU A 20 -1.09 -0.57 12.96
C LEU A 20 -0.66 -0.88 14.39
N TRP A 21 0.51 -1.47 14.57
CA TRP A 21 1.05 -1.78 15.88
C TRP A 21 1.29 -0.52 16.73
N ARG A 22 1.90 0.53 16.17
CA ARG A 22 2.18 1.80 16.87
C ARG A 22 0.91 2.54 17.26
N MET A 23 -0.13 2.46 16.45
CA MET A 23 -1.44 3.05 16.75
C MET A 23 -2.28 2.18 17.70
N LYS A 24 -1.70 1.15 18.29
CA LYS A 24 -2.35 0.24 19.24
C LYS A 24 -3.55 -0.48 18.64
N TRP A 25 -3.48 -0.77 17.34
CA TRP A 25 -4.50 -1.56 16.66
C TRP A 25 -4.65 -2.94 17.29
N ALA A 26 -3.54 -3.68 17.37
CA ALA A 26 -3.47 -5.01 17.96
C ALA A 26 -2.02 -5.34 18.36
N SER A 27 -1.75 -6.59 18.77
CA SER A 27 -0.37 -7.08 18.93
C SER A 27 0.36 -7.09 17.58
N LEU A 28 1.69 -7.07 17.60
CA LEU A 28 2.49 -7.03 16.38
C LEU A 28 2.17 -8.18 15.40
N PRO A 29 2.06 -9.46 15.83
CA PRO A 29 1.71 -10.55 14.90
C PRO A 29 0.33 -10.36 14.25
N VAL A 30 -0.65 -9.88 15.01
CA VAL A 30 -2.00 -9.61 14.49
C VAL A 30 -1.98 -8.41 13.54
N SER A 31 -1.21 -7.37 13.84
CA SER A 31 -1.05 -6.22 12.95
C SER A 31 -0.39 -6.61 11.62
N ILE A 32 0.58 -7.53 11.63
CA ILE A 32 1.18 -8.07 10.41
C ILE A 32 0.14 -8.85 9.59
N TYR A 33 -0.65 -9.69 10.24
CA TYR A 33 -1.70 -10.47 9.57
C TYR A 33 -2.78 -9.56 8.97
N ASP A 34 -3.23 -8.56 9.73
CA ASP A 34 -4.25 -7.62 9.27
C ASP A 34 -3.73 -6.73 8.11
N ALA A 35 -2.47 -6.28 8.18
CA ALA A 35 -1.81 -5.58 7.07
C ALA A 35 -1.70 -6.46 5.82
N LEU A 36 -1.39 -7.75 5.99
CA LEU A 36 -1.35 -8.70 4.88
C LEU A 36 -2.72 -8.85 4.21
N LEU A 37 -3.80 -8.93 4.99
CA LEU A 37 -5.17 -8.99 4.46
C LEU A 37 -5.56 -7.72 3.70
N MET A 38 -5.21 -6.55 4.23
CA MET A 38 -5.45 -5.25 3.59
C MET A 38 -4.79 -5.20 2.21
N ASN A 39 -3.49 -5.47 2.17
CA ASN A 39 -2.70 -5.45 0.94
C ASN A 39 -3.19 -6.49 -0.07
N PHE A 40 -3.53 -7.69 0.39
CA PHE A 40 -4.07 -8.74 -0.49
C PHE A 40 -5.40 -8.31 -1.11
N ALA A 41 -6.29 -7.69 -0.33
CA ALA A 41 -7.56 -7.19 -0.84
C ALA A 41 -7.36 -6.07 -1.89
N SER A 42 -6.45 -5.13 -1.62
CA SER A 42 -6.09 -4.07 -2.57
C SER A 42 -5.50 -4.63 -3.86
N PHE A 43 -4.59 -5.59 -3.75
CA PHE A 43 -3.98 -6.26 -4.90
C PHE A 43 -5.00 -7.05 -5.73
N LEU A 44 -5.91 -7.76 -5.07
CA LEU A 44 -6.96 -8.52 -5.76
C LEU A 44 -7.87 -7.61 -6.59
N GLY A 45 -8.24 -6.45 -6.07
CA GLY A 45 -9.04 -5.47 -6.81
C GLY A 45 -8.30 -4.90 -8.02
N LEU A 46 -6.98 -4.71 -7.93
CA LEU A 46 -6.16 -4.33 -9.10
C LEU A 46 -6.16 -5.41 -10.17
N LEU A 47 -6.07 -6.68 -9.77
CA LEU A 47 -6.11 -7.82 -10.71
C LEU A 47 -7.48 -7.97 -11.37
N LEU A 48 -8.58 -7.68 -10.66
CA LEU A 48 -9.95 -7.83 -11.14
C LEU A 48 -10.39 -6.74 -12.14
N GLY A 49 -9.48 -5.88 -12.60
CA GLY A 49 -9.75 -4.98 -13.71
C GLY A 49 -9.56 -3.49 -13.43
N LEU A 50 -9.25 -3.11 -12.19
CA LEU A 50 -8.95 -1.70 -11.87
C LEU A 50 -7.52 -1.29 -12.25
N GLY A 51 -6.61 -2.28 -12.41
CA GLY A 51 -5.21 -2.07 -12.71
C GLY A 51 -4.93 -1.12 -13.87
N PRO A 52 -5.54 -1.30 -15.07
CA PRO A 52 -5.30 -0.41 -16.22
C PRO A 52 -5.66 1.05 -15.98
N TYR A 53 -6.63 1.31 -15.10
CA TYR A 53 -7.07 2.68 -14.78
C TYR A 53 -6.21 3.35 -13.71
N ILE A 54 -5.58 2.57 -12.84
CA ILE A 54 -4.86 3.04 -11.66
C ILE A 54 -3.35 3.10 -11.91
N THR A 55 -2.81 2.24 -12.77
CA THR A 55 -1.36 2.11 -13.01
C THR A 55 -0.81 3.08 -14.05
N SER A 56 -1.57 4.08 -14.48
CA SER A 56 -1.01 5.14 -15.31
C SER A 56 0.06 5.89 -14.52
N SER A 57 1.26 6.05 -15.11
CA SER A 57 2.39 6.79 -14.53
C SER A 57 2.15 8.30 -14.38
N THR A 58 0.91 8.70 -14.38
CA THR A 58 0.47 10.09 -14.22
C THR A 58 0.20 10.41 -12.75
N PRO A 59 0.28 11.68 -12.33
CA PRO A 59 -0.12 12.10 -10.97
C PRO A 59 -1.54 11.65 -10.59
N TRP A 60 -2.44 11.61 -11.57
CA TRP A 60 -3.80 11.12 -11.39
C TRP A 60 -3.85 9.62 -11.07
N GLY A 61 -3.00 8.80 -11.71
CA GLY A 61 -2.90 7.37 -11.42
C GLY A 61 -2.48 7.10 -10.00
N LEU A 62 -1.48 7.84 -9.49
CA LEU A 62 -1.05 7.73 -8.09
C LEU A 62 -2.16 8.15 -7.12
N THR A 63 -2.85 9.26 -7.40
CA THR A 63 -3.96 9.73 -6.56
C THR A 63 -5.10 8.72 -6.52
N LEU A 64 -5.47 8.16 -7.67
CA LEU A 64 -6.50 7.12 -7.77
C LEU A 64 -6.07 5.85 -7.00
N PHE A 65 -4.81 5.44 -7.13
CA PHE A 65 -4.27 4.30 -6.41
C PHE A 65 -4.34 4.51 -4.90
N CYS A 66 -3.86 5.65 -4.39
CA CYS A 66 -3.87 5.95 -2.96
C CYS A 66 -5.31 6.02 -2.41
N THR A 67 -6.23 6.64 -3.15
CA THR A 67 -7.64 6.73 -2.75
C THR A 67 -8.29 5.34 -2.72
N TYR A 68 -8.05 4.53 -3.75
CA TYR A 68 -8.56 3.18 -3.84
C TYR A 68 -8.02 2.30 -2.68
N SER A 69 -6.71 2.28 -2.46
CA SER A 69 -6.09 1.51 -1.36
C SER A 69 -6.65 1.94 -0.01
N PHE A 70 -6.72 3.24 0.26
CA PHE A 70 -7.31 3.76 1.50
C PHE A 70 -8.74 3.25 1.73
N MET A 71 -9.58 3.27 0.70
CA MET A 71 -10.98 2.81 0.82
C MET A 71 -11.07 1.30 1.04
N VAL A 72 -10.31 0.51 0.29
CA VAL A 72 -10.30 -0.95 0.43
C VAL A 72 -9.76 -1.37 1.80
N GLU A 73 -8.63 -0.84 2.20
CA GLU A 73 -7.95 -1.20 3.44
C GLU A 73 -8.73 -0.74 4.66
N GLY A 74 -9.29 0.48 4.63
CA GLY A 74 -10.20 0.95 5.68
C GLY A 74 -11.42 0.06 5.81
N THR A 75 -11.98 -0.40 4.69
CA THR A 75 -13.12 -1.33 4.69
C THR A 75 -12.72 -2.70 5.28
N VAL A 76 -11.56 -3.24 4.91
CA VAL A 76 -11.06 -4.49 5.48
C VAL A 76 -10.89 -4.37 7.00
N LEU A 77 -10.26 -3.29 7.47
CA LEU A 77 -10.11 -3.05 8.92
C LEU A 77 -11.45 -2.89 9.63
N MET A 78 -12.43 -2.26 8.99
CA MET A 78 -13.80 -2.17 9.53
C MET A 78 -14.45 -3.56 9.67
N LEU A 79 -14.28 -4.42 8.67
CA LEU A 79 -14.82 -5.79 8.68
C LEU A 79 -14.15 -6.67 9.72
N LEU A 80 -12.92 -6.40 10.11
CA LEU A 80 -12.25 -7.11 11.20
C LEU A 80 -12.79 -6.76 12.58
N ASP A 81 -13.52 -5.65 12.71
CA ASP A 81 -14.26 -5.21 13.92
C ASP A 81 -13.43 -5.27 15.22
N ARG A 82 -12.14 -4.93 15.13
CA ARG A 82 -11.24 -5.01 16.30
C ARG A 82 -11.22 -3.74 17.13
N ARG A 83 -11.61 -2.61 16.57
CA ARG A 83 -11.47 -1.27 17.16
C ARG A 83 -12.58 -0.33 16.72
N ASP A 84 -12.69 0.77 17.47
CA ASP A 84 -13.58 1.87 17.16
C ASP A 84 -13.38 2.39 15.73
N PRO A 85 -14.45 2.69 14.97
CA PRO A 85 -14.39 3.20 13.59
C PRO A 85 -13.47 4.39 13.37
N LYS A 86 -13.37 5.30 14.34
CA LYS A 86 -12.46 6.47 14.25
C LYS A 86 -11.00 6.03 14.19
N LEU A 87 -10.63 5.05 15.03
CA LEU A 87 -9.27 4.50 15.03
C LEU A 87 -9.01 3.71 13.76
N VAL A 88 -10.00 2.96 13.25
CA VAL A 88 -9.92 2.23 11.98
C VAL A 88 -9.52 3.16 10.85
N TRP A 89 -10.29 4.23 10.64
CA TRP A 89 -10.03 5.18 9.55
C TRP A 89 -8.74 5.97 9.76
N ALA A 90 -8.38 6.28 11.01
CA ALA A 90 -7.09 6.92 11.31
C ALA A 90 -5.92 5.99 10.98
N CYS A 91 -6.01 4.69 11.30
CA CYS A 91 -5.00 3.68 10.95
C CYS A 91 -4.87 3.53 9.43
N ALA A 92 -6.00 3.35 8.73
CA ALA A 92 -6.01 3.23 7.28
C ALA A 92 -5.42 4.46 6.59
N LEU A 93 -5.79 5.67 7.02
CA LEU A 93 -5.27 6.91 6.46
C LEU A 93 -3.76 7.03 6.68
N THR A 94 -3.29 6.79 7.90
CA THR A 94 -1.86 6.92 8.25
C THR A 94 -1.03 5.88 7.49
N ALA A 95 -1.47 4.62 7.45
CA ALA A 95 -0.78 3.55 6.75
C ALA A 95 -0.67 3.83 5.25
N ASN A 96 -1.79 4.20 4.62
CA ASN A 96 -1.81 4.53 3.20
C ASN A 96 -0.98 5.77 2.86
N LEU A 97 -1.05 6.82 3.67
CA LEU A 97 -0.26 8.02 3.44
C LEU A 97 1.24 7.71 3.45
N LEU A 98 1.71 6.93 4.41
CA LEU A 98 3.11 6.52 4.49
C LEU A 98 3.49 5.58 3.33
N GLY A 99 2.63 4.66 2.94
CA GLY A 99 2.81 3.81 1.76
C GLY A 99 2.91 4.62 0.48
N CYS A 100 2.05 5.61 0.29
CA CYS A 100 2.08 6.50 -0.88
C CYS A 100 3.34 7.39 -0.90
N ILE A 101 3.80 7.87 0.25
CA ILE A 101 5.07 8.60 0.36
C ILE A 101 6.24 7.70 -0.05
N LEU A 102 6.25 6.45 0.41
CA LEU A 102 7.28 5.48 0.05
C LEU A 102 7.33 5.27 -1.47
N ILE A 103 6.18 5.03 -2.11
CA ILE A 103 6.08 4.88 -3.58
C ILE A 103 6.56 6.14 -4.29
N ALA A 104 6.15 7.32 -3.83
CA ALA A 104 6.55 8.59 -4.44
C ALA A 104 8.07 8.81 -4.34
N VAL A 105 8.68 8.45 -3.21
CA VAL A 105 10.15 8.52 -3.04
C VAL A 105 10.86 7.55 -3.97
N GLU A 106 10.37 6.32 -4.12
CA GLU A 106 10.95 5.34 -5.06
C GLU A 106 10.88 5.82 -6.50
N VAL A 107 9.74 6.37 -6.92
CA VAL A 107 9.56 6.95 -8.26
C VAL A 107 10.53 8.12 -8.47
N LEU A 108 10.69 8.99 -7.47
CA LEU A 108 11.60 10.12 -7.54
C LEU A 108 13.06 9.66 -7.67
N ILE A 109 13.49 8.69 -6.86
CA ILE A 109 14.85 8.15 -6.91
C ILE A 109 15.11 7.48 -8.27
N SER A 110 14.14 6.73 -8.79
CA SER A 110 14.24 6.05 -10.09
C SER A 110 14.34 7.03 -11.27
N SER A 111 13.88 8.26 -11.09
CA SER A 111 13.97 9.31 -12.12
C SER A 111 15.33 10.03 -12.17
N ILE A 112 16.23 9.78 -11.21
CA ILE A 112 17.57 10.38 -11.17
C ILE A 112 18.45 9.67 -12.21
N PRO A 113 19.03 10.37 -13.20
CA PRO A 113 19.92 9.77 -14.19
C PRO A 113 21.13 9.10 -13.52
N GLY A 114 21.36 7.82 -13.85
CA GLY A 114 22.47 7.03 -13.31
C GLY A 114 22.17 6.23 -12.04
N VAL A 115 21.00 6.40 -11.43
CA VAL A 115 20.54 5.55 -10.34
C VAL A 115 19.69 4.42 -10.91
N HIS A 116 20.31 3.26 -11.14
CA HIS A 116 19.60 2.05 -11.50
C HIS A 116 19.29 1.24 -10.22
N LEU A 117 18.11 1.41 -9.66
CA LEU A 117 17.61 0.53 -8.62
C LEU A 117 17.29 -0.83 -9.24
N GLY A 118 18.32 -1.63 -9.54
CA GLY A 118 18.23 -3.06 -9.84
C GLY A 118 17.13 -3.54 -10.81
N HIS A 119 16.53 -2.64 -11.58
CA HIS A 119 15.52 -3.02 -12.54
C HIS A 119 16.18 -3.69 -13.74
N PHE A 120 15.96 -4.98 -13.85
CA PHE A 120 16.27 -5.78 -15.03
C PHE A 120 15.87 -4.99 -16.28
N SER A 121 16.87 -4.57 -17.07
CA SER A 121 16.64 -4.17 -18.44
C SER A 121 16.11 -5.39 -19.19
N PRO A 122 14.92 -5.38 -19.75
CA PRO A 122 14.53 -6.42 -20.69
C PRO A 122 15.35 -6.15 -21.97
N ASN A 123 16.35 -7.00 -22.24
CA ASN A 123 16.89 -7.17 -23.57
C ASN A 123 15.84 -7.82 -24.46
#